data_9ef4bd60ac348ef5ad13a6a7ca9a59d9
#
_entry.id   9ef4bd60ac348ef5ad13a6a7ca9a59d9
#
_cell.length_a   1.000
_cell.length_b   1.000
_cell.length_c   1.000
_cell.angle_alpha   90.00
_cell.angle_beta   90.00
_cell.angle_gamma   90.00
#
_symmetry.space_group_name_H-M   'P 1'
#
loop_
_entity.id
_entity.type
_entity.pdbx_description
1 polymer ?
#
loop_
_entity_poly.entity_id
_entity_poly.type
_entity_poly.pdbx_seq_one_letter_code
_entity_poly.pdbx_strand_id
1 'polypeptide(L)'
;MSLDEFNPTKITEKDIILRDEDNWIISRANTLVKEVGEDLEKLSFHKATRKINNFILEDLSRWYVRLIRGRTWVESDDPDKLGAYYSLYTAIYKLISVLCPIAPHVCEEIYENLVKGVDENAPESIHMLDWGYDESKIDSDLEQKMDVVREVIEASARARDIARYKLRWPVSDITIVSQDEDVLKAIEELQDIIKDQSNTKEVLTAAEFENLSFNAKPNLKTLGPRLKGDMGIVKKYLEEADGNLIKNELDDTGKFTVEADGKSFELDDGDILFDTELPDDFVSSEFEFGNVFVNTNVTTEIKQEAMA
;
A
#
# COMPACT_ATOMS: atom_id res chain seq x y z
N MET A 1 -21.85 -14.68 -8.80
CA MET A 1 -22.92 -14.93 -7.82
C MET A 1 -24.02 -15.83 -8.39
N SER A 2 -24.71 -15.51 -9.47
CA SER A 2 -25.79 -16.37 -10.01
C SER A 2 -25.31 -17.75 -10.47
N LEU A 3 -24.11 -17.87 -11.02
CA LEU A 3 -23.54 -19.15 -11.46
C LEU A 3 -23.13 -20.07 -10.30
N ASP A 4 -22.81 -19.50 -9.15
CA ASP A 4 -22.42 -20.24 -7.94
C ASP A 4 -23.58 -20.41 -6.95
N GLU A 5 -24.83 -20.11 -7.38
CA GLU A 5 -26.05 -20.22 -6.59
C GLU A 5 -25.98 -19.50 -5.22
N PHE A 6 -25.16 -18.43 -5.12
CA PHE A 6 -24.99 -17.65 -3.89
C PHE A 6 -26.30 -17.00 -3.49
N ASN A 7 -26.78 -17.31 -2.27
CA ASN A 7 -27.95 -16.70 -1.67
C ASN A 7 -27.60 -16.14 -0.28
N PRO A 8 -27.53 -14.81 -0.12
CA PRO A 8 -27.15 -14.17 1.14
C PRO A 8 -28.10 -14.44 2.29
N THR A 9 -29.36 -14.82 2.02
CA THR A 9 -30.35 -15.11 3.08
C THR A 9 -30.16 -16.49 3.72
N LYS A 10 -29.40 -17.36 3.06
CA LYS A 10 -29.12 -18.74 3.53
C LYS A 10 -27.76 -18.90 4.19
N ILE A 11 -26.96 -17.85 4.15
CA ILE A 11 -25.58 -17.87 4.64
C ILE A 11 -25.48 -16.90 5.81
N THR A 12 -24.85 -17.35 6.90
CA THR A 12 -24.49 -16.50 8.04
C THR A 12 -23.00 -16.32 8.12
N GLU A 13 -22.51 -15.27 8.79
CA GLU A 13 -21.08 -15.03 8.99
C GLU A 13 -20.35 -16.22 9.64
N LYS A 14 -21.06 -17.10 10.33
CA LYS A 14 -20.49 -18.30 10.95
C LYS A 14 -20.19 -19.41 9.96
N ASP A 15 -20.80 -19.35 8.80
CA ASP A 15 -20.70 -20.38 7.74
C ASP A 15 -19.65 -20.02 6.70
N ILE A 16 -19.01 -18.86 6.81
CA ILE A 16 -18.05 -18.32 5.84
C ILE A 16 -16.75 -17.92 6.51
N ILE A 17 -15.68 -17.92 5.73
CA ILE A 17 -14.39 -17.37 6.13
C ILE A 17 -14.28 -15.97 5.53
N LEU A 18 -14.10 -14.97 6.39
CA LEU A 18 -13.83 -13.59 6.00
C LEU A 18 -12.33 -13.32 6.16
N ARG A 19 -11.70 -12.84 5.09
CA ARG A 19 -10.32 -12.35 5.12
C ARG A 19 -10.29 -10.88 5.56
N ASP A 20 -9.09 -10.34 5.75
CA ASP A 20 -8.92 -8.95 6.21
C ASP A 20 -9.54 -7.94 5.25
N GLU A 21 -9.39 -8.14 3.94
CA GLU A 21 -10.03 -7.29 2.93
C GLU A 21 -11.57 -7.37 2.97
N ASP A 22 -12.14 -8.52 3.35
CA ASP A 22 -13.57 -8.70 3.49
C ASP A 22 -14.10 -7.95 4.72
N ASN A 23 -13.43 -8.11 5.86
CA ASN A 23 -13.73 -7.38 7.08
C ASN A 23 -13.58 -5.87 6.88
N TRP A 24 -12.52 -5.47 6.17
CA TRP A 24 -12.27 -4.08 5.84
C TRP A 24 -13.40 -3.44 5.01
N ILE A 25 -13.88 -4.08 3.93
CA ILE A 25 -14.95 -3.49 3.11
C ILE A 25 -16.28 -3.44 3.85
N ILE A 26 -16.55 -4.42 4.73
CA ILE A 26 -17.73 -4.39 5.61
C ILE A 26 -17.64 -3.23 6.59
N SER A 27 -16.47 -2.99 7.19
CA SER A 27 -16.22 -1.84 8.07
C SER A 27 -16.44 -0.54 7.31
N ARG A 28 -15.76 -0.35 6.17
CA ARG A 28 -15.85 0.85 5.33
C ARG A 28 -17.30 1.15 4.89
N ALA A 29 -18.08 0.12 4.57
CA ALA A 29 -19.49 0.28 4.21
C ALA A 29 -20.34 0.80 5.39
N ASN A 30 -20.10 0.30 6.62
CA ASN A 30 -20.78 0.79 7.80
C ASN A 30 -20.32 2.21 8.18
N THR A 31 -19.03 2.51 8.09
CA THR A 31 -18.46 3.87 8.26
C THR A 31 -19.09 4.83 7.25
N LEU A 32 -19.25 4.43 5.99
CA LEU A 32 -19.91 5.24 4.96
C LEU A 32 -21.34 5.60 5.36
N VAL A 33 -22.15 4.62 5.81
CA VAL A 33 -23.55 4.85 6.21
C VAL A 33 -23.61 5.83 7.36
N LYS A 34 -22.76 5.66 8.37
CA LYS A 34 -22.65 6.56 9.54
C LYS A 34 -22.32 7.99 9.10
N GLU A 35 -21.23 8.16 8.37
CA GLU A 35 -20.74 9.48 7.97
C GLU A 35 -21.66 10.21 7.00
N VAL A 36 -22.28 9.49 6.06
CA VAL A 36 -23.25 10.07 5.13
C VAL A 36 -24.50 10.50 5.89
N GLY A 37 -24.97 9.70 6.87
CA GLY A 37 -26.08 10.08 7.74
C GLY A 37 -25.82 11.40 8.48
N GLU A 38 -24.65 11.51 9.11
CA GLU A 38 -24.24 12.74 9.81
C GLU A 38 -24.14 13.96 8.89
N ASP A 39 -23.67 13.79 7.66
CA ASP A 39 -23.57 14.87 6.70
C ASP A 39 -24.95 15.31 6.18
N LEU A 40 -25.88 14.37 5.98
CA LEU A 40 -27.25 14.66 5.56
C LEU A 40 -28.05 15.37 6.67
N GLU A 41 -27.89 14.95 7.93
CA GLU A 41 -28.50 15.66 9.09
C GLU A 41 -28.03 17.11 9.20
N LYS A 42 -26.76 17.37 8.85
CA LYS A 42 -26.16 18.73 8.79
C LYS A 42 -26.46 19.47 7.48
N LEU A 43 -27.32 18.91 6.60
CA LEU A 43 -27.64 19.42 5.26
C LEU A 43 -26.39 19.61 4.36
N SER A 44 -25.35 18.84 4.60
CA SER A 44 -24.07 18.90 3.87
C SER A 44 -24.06 17.93 2.67
N PHE A 45 -25.04 18.04 1.77
CA PHE A 45 -25.24 17.14 0.63
C PHE A 45 -24.00 16.94 -0.25
N HIS A 46 -23.20 18.00 -0.44
CA HIS A 46 -21.98 17.92 -1.22
C HIS A 46 -20.90 17.04 -0.58
N LYS A 47 -20.85 16.98 0.75
CA LYS A 47 -19.93 16.09 1.48
C LYS A 47 -20.41 14.65 1.40
N ALA A 48 -21.69 14.42 1.69
CA ALA A 48 -22.33 13.12 1.55
C ALA A 48 -22.09 12.51 0.16
N THR A 49 -22.40 13.27 -0.90
CA THR A 49 -22.21 12.80 -2.28
C THR A 49 -20.74 12.50 -2.61
N ARG A 50 -19.81 13.31 -2.11
CA ARG A 50 -18.37 13.08 -2.33
C ARG A 50 -17.89 11.80 -1.65
N LYS A 51 -18.32 11.52 -0.42
CA LYS A 51 -18.01 10.28 0.31
C LYS A 51 -18.55 9.05 -0.40
N ILE A 52 -19.80 9.11 -0.86
CA ILE A 52 -20.42 8.02 -1.64
C ILE A 52 -19.61 7.77 -2.93
N ASN A 53 -19.29 8.82 -3.67
CA ASN A 53 -18.52 8.69 -4.91
C ASN A 53 -17.09 8.12 -4.66
N ASN A 54 -16.43 8.56 -3.60
CA ASN A 54 -15.11 8.03 -3.21
C ASN A 54 -15.19 6.55 -2.86
N PHE A 55 -16.19 6.15 -2.06
CA PHE A 55 -16.39 4.74 -1.74
C PHE A 55 -16.61 3.88 -2.99
N ILE A 56 -17.45 4.35 -3.94
CA ILE A 56 -17.70 3.61 -5.18
C ILE A 56 -16.42 3.43 -6.00
N LEU A 57 -15.67 4.50 -6.18
CA LEU A 57 -14.53 4.50 -7.09
C LEU A 57 -13.27 3.91 -6.43
N GLU A 58 -12.90 4.42 -5.26
CA GLU A 58 -11.61 4.08 -4.67
C GLU A 58 -11.69 2.83 -3.79
N ASP A 59 -12.72 2.72 -2.93
CA ASP A 59 -12.81 1.60 -2.00
C ASP A 59 -13.37 0.34 -2.67
N LEU A 60 -14.53 0.44 -3.31
CA LEU A 60 -15.22 -0.71 -3.86
C LEU A 60 -14.62 -1.15 -5.20
N SER A 61 -14.62 -0.24 -6.20
CA SER A 61 -14.32 -0.62 -7.59
C SER A 61 -12.82 -0.82 -7.85
N ARG A 62 -11.99 0.15 -7.48
CA ARG A 62 -10.54 0.12 -7.76
C ARG A 62 -9.77 -0.73 -6.79
N TRP A 63 -10.29 -0.91 -5.56
CA TRP A 63 -9.57 -1.63 -4.53
C TRP A 63 -10.20 -2.99 -4.23
N TYR A 64 -11.34 -3.05 -3.55
CA TYR A 64 -11.90 -4.33 -3.09
C TYR A 64 -12.17 -5.34 -4.23
N VAL A 65 -12.82 -4.89 -5.31
CA VAL A 65 -13.09 -5.78 -6.47
C VAL A 65 -11.80 -6.31 -7.08
N ARG A 66 -10.72 -5.55 -7.05
CA ARG A 66 -9.41 -6.01 -7.52
C ARG A 66 -8.83 -7.08 -6.59
N LEU A 67 -8.93 -6.89 -5.26
CA LEU A 67 -8.42 -7.83 -4.27
C LEU A 67 -9.11 -9.20 -4.38
N ILE A 68 -10.43 -9.22 -4.53
CA ILE A 68 -11.20 -10.47 -4.56
C ILE A 68 -11.27 -11.14 -5.92
N ARG A 69 -10.71 -10.55 -6.98
CA ARG A 69 -10.87 -11.05 -8.36
C ARG A 69 -10.45 -12.50 -8.50
N GLY A 70 -9.31 -12.89 -7.95
CA GLY A 70 -8.80 -14.26 -8.00
C GLY A 70 -9.76 -15.27 -7.36
N ARG A 71 -10.30 -14.93 -6.17
CA ARG A 71 -11.23 -15.78 -5.41
C ARG A 71 -12.61 -15.92 -6.06
N THR A 72 -13.08 -14.87 -6.72
CA THR A 72 -14.43 -14.82 -7.33
C THR A 72 -14.47 -15.31 -8.77
N TRP A 73 -13.35 -15.77 -9.34
CA TRP A 73 -13.32 -16.35 -10.67
C TRP A 73 -14.21 -17.60 -10.73
N VAL A 74 -14.93 -17.80 -11.84
CA VAL A 74 -15.94 -18.87 -11.97
C VAL A 74 -15.36 -20.25 -11.72
N GLU A 75 -14.14 -20.50 -12.16
CA GLU A 75 -13.42 -21.77 -12.02
C GLU A 75 -12.62 -21.87 -10.70
N SER A 76 -12.69 -20.88 -9.81
CA SER A 76 -11.98 -20.90 -8.53
C SER A 76 -12.68 -21.83 -7.55
N ASP A 77 -11.92 -22.75 -6.97
CA ASP A 77 -12.34 -23.62 -5.85
C ASP A 77 -11.90 -23.04 -4.49
N ASP A 78 -11.61 -21.75 -4.42
CA ASP A 78 -11.18 -21.08 -3.19
C ASP A 78 -12.27 -21.22 -2.11
N PRO A 79 -11.95 -21.80 -0.93
CA PRO A 79 -12.93 -22.01 0.14
C PRO A 79 -13.54 -20.71 0.68
N ASP A 80 -12.83 -19.57 0.49
CA ASP A 80 -13.24 -18.28 0.98
C ASP A 80 -14.05 -17.48 -0.05
N LYS A 81 -14.39 -18.08 -1.18
CA LYS A 81 -15.18 -17.45 -2.26
C LYS A 81 -16.53 -16.93 -1.76
N LEU A 82 -17.19 -17.68 -0.88
CA LEU A 82 -18.46 -17.28 -0.28
C LEU A 82 -18.32 -16.05 0.62
N GLY A 83 -17.18 -15.93 1.32
CA GLY A 83 -16.85 -14.74 2.11
C GLY A 83 -16.75 -13.49 1.24
N ALA A 84 -16.06 -13.57 0.11
CA ALA A 84 -15.96 -12.46 -0.84
C ALA A 84 -17.33 -12.06 -1.41
N TYR A 85 -18.20 -13.02 -1.74
CA TYR A 85 -19.56 -12.73 -2.22
C TYR A 85 -20.42 -12.08 -1.16
N TYR A 86 -20.35 -12.57 0.08
CA TYR A 86 -21.10 -12.00 1.21
C TYR A 86 -20.67 -10.55 1.47
N SER A 87 -19.38 -10.29 1.50
CA SER A 87 -18.84 -8.95 1.76
C SER A 87 -19.16 -7.97 0.63
N LEU A 88 -19.06 -8.43 -0.63
CA LEU A 88 -19.46 -7.63 -1.78
C LEU A 88 -20.97 -7.31 -1.77
N TYR A 89 -21.82 -8.31 -1.47
CA TYR A 89 -23.26 -8.11 -1.31
C TYR A 89 -23.54 -7.08 -0.22
N THR A 90 -22.93 -7.24 0.96
CA THR A 90 -23.12 -6.34 2.10
C THR A 90 -22.70 -4.91 1.76
N ALA A 91 -21.54 -4.75 1.10
CA ALA A 91 -21.03 -3.43 0.69
C ALA A 91 -21.97 -2.75 -0.32
N ILE A 92 -22.46 -3.48 -1.32
CA ILE A 92 -23.40 -2.92 -2.31
C ILE A 92 -24.74 -2.60 -1.65
N TYR A 93 -25.26 -3.47 -0.76
CA TYR A 93 -26.51 -3.22 -0.03
C TYR A 93 -26.44 -1.94 0.80
N LYS A 94 -25.37 -1.75 1.57
CA LYS A 94 -25.12 -0.53 2.35
C LYS A 94 -24.96 0.70 1.46
N LEU A 95 -24.23 0.57 0.35
CA LEU A 95 -24.04 1.64 -0.61
C LEU A 95 -25.37 2.13 -1.20
N ILE A 96 -26.21 1.23 -1.72
CA ILE A 96 -27.49 1.63 -2.34
C ILE A 96 -28.45 2.22 -1.33
N SER A 97 -28.41 1.79 -0.06
CA SER A 97 -29.25 2.36 1.00
C SER A 97 -28.95 3.84 1.26
N VAL A 98 -27.68 4.28 1.17
CA VAL A 98 -27.30 5.68 1.34
C VAL A 98 -27.32 6.49 0.05
N LEU A 99 -27.26 5.83 -1.09
CA LEU A 99 -27.31 6.46 -2.41
C LEU A 99 -28.76 6.71 -2.88
N CYS A 100 -29.74 5.93 -2.41
CA CYS A 100 -31.10 5.98 -2.89
C CYS A 100 -31.78 7.38 -2.78
N PRO A 101 -31.51 8.25 -1.80
CA PRO A 101 -32.07 9.60 -1.79
C PRO A 101 -31.52 10.49 -2.94
N ILE A 102 -30.36 10.15 -3.48
CA ILE A 102 -29.66 10.93 -4.53
C ILE A 102 -29.96 10.36 -5.91
N ALA A 103 -29.94 9.04 -6.05
CA ALA A 103 -30.12 8.31 -7.30
C ALA A 103 -31.20 7.21 -7.17
N PRO A 104 -32.49 7.58 -6.97
CA PRO A 104 -33.53 6.63 -6.58
C PRO A 104 -33.75 5.50 -7.60
N HIS A 105 -33.82 5.81 -8.88
CA HIS A 105 -34.17 4.81 -9.91
C HIS A 105 -33.11 3.73 -10.08
N VAL A 106 -31.82 4.09 -10.07
CA VAL A 106 -30.75 3.11 -10.21
C VAL A 106 -30.62 2.25 -8.96
N CYS A 107 -30.84 2.85 -7.78
CA CYS A 107 -30.82 2.10 -6.53
C CYS A 107 -31.99 1.11 -6.42
N GLU A 108 -33.17 1.49 -6.87
CA GLU A 108 -34.33 0.59 -6.94
C GLU A 108 -34.07 -0.60 -7.87
N GLU A 109 -33.55 -0.35 -9.07
CA GLU A 109 -33.19 -1.40 -10.03
C GLU A 109 -32.16 -2.38 -9.47
N ILE A 110 -31.12 -1.85 -8.80
CA ILE A 110 -30.12 -2.71 -8.13
C ILE A 110 -30.78 -3.51 -6.99
N TYR A 111 -31.64 -2.88 -6.20
CA TYR A 111 -32.33 -3.52 -5.09
C TYR A 111 -33.24 -4.67 -5.55
N GLU A 112 -34.02 -4.45 -6.61
CA GLU A 112 -34.89 -5.49 -7.18
C GLU A 112 -34.08 -6.71 -7.64
N ASN A 113 -32.96 -6.47 -8.30
CA ASN A 113 -32.12 -7.56 -8.83
C ASN A 113 -31.25 -8.23 -7.76
N LEU A 114 -30.74 -7.47 -6.79
CA LEU A 114 -29.78 -7.97 -5.82
C LEU A 114 -30.44 -8.53 -4.56
N VAL A 115 -31.53 -7.91 -4.10
CA VAL A 115 -32.16 -8.22 -2.81
C VAL A 115 -33.48 -8.96 -3.01
N LYS A 116 -34.45 -8.37 -3.70
CA LYS A 116 -35.76 -8.98 -3.91
C LYS A 116 -35.70 -10.27 -4.73
N GLY A 117 -34.73 -10.38 -5.62
CA GLY A 117 -34.50 -11.62 -6.40
C GLY A 117 -34.10 -12.82 -5.55
N VAL A 118 -33.66 -12.62 -4.30
CA VAL A 118 -33.16 -13.69 -3.42
C VAL A 118 -33.88 -13.73 -2.06
N ASP A 119 -34.54 -12.68 -1.65
CA ASP A 119 -35.31 -12.57 -0.39
C ASP A 119 -36.75 -12.18 -0.66
N GLU A 120 -37.68 -13.14 -0.59
CA GLU A 120 -39.10 -12.93 -0.78
C GLU A 120 -39.73 -12.07 0.34
N ASN A 121 -39.06 -11.94 1.49
CA ASN A 121 -39.54 -11.16 2.63
C ASN A 121 -38.99 -9.72 2.62
N ALA A 122 -38.13 -9.38 1.68
CA ALA A 122 -37.60 -8.03 1.56
C ALA A 122 -38.72 -7.00 1.30
N PRO A 123 -38.63 -5.79 1.86
CA PRO A 123 -39.55 -4.69 1.58
C PRO A 123 -39.76 -4.47 0.09
N GLU A 124 -40.95 -3.96 -0.28
CA GLU A 124 -41.29 -3.77 -1.71
C GLU A 124 -40.35 -2.83 -2.45
N SER A 125 -39.77 -1.85 -1.75
CA SER A 125 -38.85 -0.86 -2.31
C SER A 125 -37.69 -0.59 -1.35
N ILE A 126 -36.51 -0.23 -1.90
CA ILE A 126 -35.37 0.23 -1.14
C ILE A 126 -35.69 1.42 -0.24
N HIS A 127 -36.64 2.26 -0.65
CA HIS A 127 -37.07 3.44 0.11
C HIS A 127 -37.89 3.11 1.37
N MET A 128 -38.24 1.84 1.56
CA MET A 128 -38.91 1.34 2.77
C MET A 128 -37.94 0.73 3.78
N LEU A 129 -36.61 0.70 3.46
CA LEU A 129 -35.61 0.24 4.37
C LEU A 129 -35.29 1.28 5.44
N ASP A 130 -34.99 0.79 6.65
CA ASP A 130 -34.45 1.63 7.71
C ASP A 130 -33.01 2.05 7.41
N TRP A 131 -32.68 3.30 7.74
CA TRP A 131 -31.31 3.80 7.69
C TRP A 131 -30.52 3.21 8.85
N GLY A 132 -29.55 2.35 8.55
CA GLY A 132 -28.85 1.66 9.62
C GLY A 132 -27.45 1.21 9.26
N TYR A 133 -26.55 1.37 10.22
CA TYR A 133 -25.21 0.79 10.24
C TYR A 133 -25.02 -0.02 11.52
N ASP A 134 -24.08 -0.92 11.52
CA ASP A 134 -23.68 -1.71 12.68
C ASP A 134 -22.35 -1.17 13.23
N GLU A 135 -22.41 -0.47 14.36
CA GLU A 135 -21.22 0.09 15.03
C GLU A 135 -20.20 -1.00 15.39
N SER A 136 -20.65 -2.22 15.71
CA SER A 136 -19.76 -3.33 16.06
C SER A 136 -18.96 -3.87 14.88
N LYS A 137 -19.33 -3.48 13.66
CA LYS A 137 -18.62 -3.86 12.41
C LYS A 137 -17.66 -2.79 11.93
N ILE A 138 -17.62 -1.64 12.60
CA ILE A 138 -16.68 -0.57 12.28
C ILE A 138 -15.37 -0.86 12.98
N ASP A 139 -14.34 -1.14 12.22
CA ASP A 139 -12.97 -1.37 12.67
C ASP A 139 -12.06 -0.27 12.11
N SER A 140 -11.95 0.83 12.84
CA SER A 140 -11.16 1.99 12.43
C SER A 140 -9.65 1.69 12.37
N ASP A 141 -9.15 0.74 13.17
CA ASP A 141 -7.76 0.31 13.14
C ASP A 141 -7.45 -0.42 11.83
N LEU A 142 -8.29 -1.37 11.46
CA LEU A 142 -8.16 -2.08 10.17
C LEU A 142 -8.29 -1.13 8.97
N GLU A 143 -9.19 -0.12 9.05
CA GLU A 143 -9.33 0.89 8.00
C GLU A 143 -8.03 1.69 7.81
N GLN A 144 -7.40 2.15 8.90
CA GLN A 144 -6.13 2.89 8.86
C GLN A 144 -4.97 2.01 8.35
N LYS A 145 -4.87 0.76 8.82
CA LYS A 145 -3.87 -0.19 8.33
C LYS A 145 -3.98 -0.42 6.83
N MET A 146 -5.20 -0.56 6.32
CA MET A 146 -5.43 -0.74 4.90
C MET A 146 -5.06 0.50 4.06
N ASP A 147 -5.21 1.70 4.60
CA ASP A 147 -4.77 2.93 3.93
C ASP A 147 -3.24 2.94 3.79
N VAL A 148 -2.50 2.56 4.83
CA VAL A 148 -1.02 2.38 4.76
C VAL A 148 -0.64 1.33 3.70
N VAL A 149 -1.32 0.18 3.69
CA VAL A 149 -1.08 -0.88 2.71
C VAL A 149 -1.30 -0.40 1.27
N ARG A 150 -2.34 0.40 1.02
CA ARG A 150 -2.58 1.01 -0.30
C ARG A 150 -1.42 1.88 -0.73
N GLU A 151 -0.93 2.76 0.14
CA GLU A 151 0.20 3.64 -0.17
C GLU A 151 1.47 2.86 -0.48
N VAL A 152 1.75 1.79 0.29
CA VAL A 152 2.89 0.90 0.06
C VAL A 152 2.80 0.22 -1.32
N ILE A 153 1.62 -0.30 -1.68
CA ILE A 153 1.39 -0.95 -2.97
C ILE A 153 1.54 0.05 -4.13
N GLU A 154 1.02 1.27 -3.96
CA GLU A 154 1.20 2.33 -4.95
C GLU A 154 2.66 2.77 -5.08
N ALA A 155 3.39 2.88 -3.97
CA ALA A 155 4.82 3.19 -3.97
C ALA A 155 5.62 2.09 -4.65
N SER A 156 5.31 0.81 -4.37
CA SER A 156 5.92 -0.33 -5.06
C SER A 156 5.68 -0.29 -6.57
N ALA A 157 4.45 0.04 -7.00
CA ALA A 157 4.14 0.18 -8.41
C ALA A 157 4.92 1.33 -9.07
N ARG A 158 5.03 2.49 -8.39
CA ARG A 158 5.84 3.62 -8.89
C ARG A 158 7.32 3.26 -8.98
N ALA A 159 7.88 2.56 -8.00
CA ALA A 159 9.26 2.09 -8.04
C ALA A 159 9.51 1.16 -9.25
N ARG A 160 8.59 0.23 -9.52
CA ARG A 160 8.66 -0.65 -10.68
C ARG A 160 8.57 0.11 -12.00
N ASP A 161 7.74 1.15 -12.08
CA ASP A 161 7.62 1.99 -13.28
C ASP A 161 8.93 2.74 -13.56
N ILE A 162 9.64 3.23 -12.54
CA ILE A 162 10.96 3.84 -12.66
C ILE A 162 11.96 2.85 -13.26
N ALA A 163 11.96 1.59 -12.78
CA ALA A 163 12.80 0.52 -13.31
C ALA A 163 12.31 -0.05 -14.65
N ARG A 164 11.14 0.37 -15.16
CA ARG A 164 10.45 -0.23 -16.30
C ARG A 164 10.18 -1.72 -16.14
N TYR A 165 9.99 -2.16 -14.90
CA TYR A 165 9.75 -3.55 -14.53
C TYR A 165 8.24 -3.80 -14.35
N LYS A 166 7.62 -4.52 -15.29
CA LYS A 166 6.16 -4.70 -15.32
C LYS A 166 5.66 -5.48 -14.10
N LEU A 167 4.50 -5.09 -13.57
CA LEU A 167 3.88 -5.73 -12.38
C LEU A 167 3.63 -7.24 -12.57
N ARG A 168 3.36 -7.70 -13.79
CA ARG A 168 3.17 -9.13 -14.09
C ARG A 168 4.42 -9.99 -13.86
N TRP A 169 5.61 -9.38 -13.81
CA TRP A 169 6.83 -10.09 -13.52
C TRP A 169 7.06 -10.07 -12.00
N PRO A 170 7.20 -11.24 -11.38
CA PRO A 170 7.43 -11.30 -9.95
C PRO A 170 8.78 -10.69 -9.57
N VAL A 171 8.90 -10.18 -8.35
CA VAL A 171 10.16 -9.78 -7.74
C VAL A 171 10.43 -10.64 -6.51
N SER A 172 11.71 -10.77 -6.10
CA SER A 172 12.09 -11.57 -4.94
C SER A 172 11.53 -10.99 -3.66
N ASP A 173 11.76 -9.71 -3.45
CA ASP A 173 11.39 -9.02 -2.23
C ASP A 173 11.13 -7.54 -2.44
N ILE A 174 10.36 -6.98 -1.54
CA ILE A 174 10.25 -5.56 -1.32
C ILE A 174 10.57 -5.27 0.14
N THR A 175 11.37 -4.23 0.38
CA THR A 175 11.70 -3.77 1.72
C THR A 175 11.03 -2.43 1.97
N ILE A 176 10.22 -2.37 3.03
CA ILE A 176 9.56 -1.15 3.45
C ILE A 176 10.30 -0.58 4.66
N VAL A 177 10.71 0.66 4.54
CA VAL A 177 11.45 1.37 5.57
C VAL A 177 10.60 2.49 6.13
N SER A 178 10.38 2.44 7.45
CA SER A 178 9.65 3.47 8.18
C SER A 178 10.22 3.60 9.60
N GLN A 179 10.15 4.81 10.16
CA GLN A 179 10.47 5.07 11.57
C GLN A 179 9.25 4.91 12.48
N ASP A 180 8.08 4.69 11.90
CA ASP A 180 6.81 4.53 12.61
C ASP A 180 6.53 3.04 12.84
N GLU A 181 6.55 2.61 14.11
CA GLU A 181 6.32 1.22 14.52
C GLU A 181 4.89 0.75 14.18
N ASP A 182 3.90 1.63 14.25
CA ASP A 182 2.50 1.28 13.94
C ASP A 182 2.34 1.01 12.44
N VAL A 183 3.07 1.75 11.60
CA VAL A 183 3.13 1.51 10.15
C VAL A 183 3.78 0.16 9.84
N LEU A 184 4.93 -0.14 10.47
CA LEU A 184 5.61 -1.44 10.27
C LEU A 184 4.72 -2.61 10.70
N LYS A 185 4.03 -2.46 11.83
CA LYS A 185 3.09 -3.47 12.31
C LYS A 185 1.90 -3.68 11.35
N ALA A 186 1.32 -2.60 10.81
CA ALA A 186 0.25 -2.68 9.82
C ALA A 186 0.70 -3.46 8.57
N ILE A 187 1.93 -3.22 8.12
CA ILE A 187 2.53 -3.91 6.98
C ILE A 187 2.72 -5.41 7.28
N GLU A 188 3.21 -5.76 8.47
CA GLU A 188 3.40 -7.15 8.89
C GLU A 188 2.08 -7.92 8.99
N GLU A 189 1.05 -7.30 9.57
CA GLU A 189 -0.27 -7.90 9.72
C GLU A 189 -0.96 -8.14 8.38
N LEU A 190 -0.82 -7.22 7.41
CA LEU A 190 -1.47 -7.28 6.09
C LEU A 190 -0.51 -7.63 4.94
N GLN A 191 0.63 -8.26 5.25
CA GLN A 191 1.68 -8.55 4.28
C GLN A 191 1.21 -9.41 3.08
N ASP A 192 0.22 -10.28 3.29
CA ASP A 192 -0.27 -11.17 2.24
C ASP A 192 -0.99 -10.38 1.14
N ILE A 193 -1.72 -9.32 1.49
CA ILE A 193 -2.32 -8.38 0.53
C ILE A 193 -1.22 -7.65 -0.25
N ILE A 194 -0.15 -7.21 0.43
CA ILE A 194 0.97 -6.53 -0.21
C ILE A 194 1.69 -7.49 -1.17
N LYS A 195 1.95 -8.74 -0.76
CA LYS A 195 2.58 -9.77 -1.60
C LYS A 195 1.81 -10.01 -2.88
N ASP A 196 0.51 -10.24 -2.76
CA ASP A 196 -0.36 -10.52 -3.90
C ASP A 196 -0.43 -9.34 -4.87
N GLN A 197 -0.72 -8.14 -4.34
CA GLN A 197 -0.94 -6.95 -5.16
C GLN A 197 0.34 -6.36 -5.76
N SER A 198 1.48 -6.54 -5.09
CA SER A 198 2.80 -6.13 -5.59
C SER A 198 3.51 -7.23 -6.38
N ASN A 199 2.96 -8.43 -6.47
CA ASN A 199 3.58 -9.60 -7.10
C ASN A 199 5.03 -9.81 -6.60
N THR A 200 5.18 -9.91 -5.28
CA THR A 200 6.46 -10.15 -4.61
C THR A 200 6.42 -11.43 -3.79
N LYS A 201 7.55 -12.10 -3.65
CA LYS A 201 7.66 -13.31 -2.84
C LYS A 201 7.73 -13.00 -1.35
N GLU A 202 8.47 -11.95 -1.00
CA GLU A 202 8.69 -11.55 0.37
C GLU A 202 8.43 -10.06 0.57
N VAL A 203 7.93 -9.72 1.77
CA VAL A 203 7.78 -8.36 2.26
C VAL A 203 8.64 -8.25 3.52
N LEU A 204 9.59 -7.33 3.50
CA LEU A 204 10.51 -7.08 4.59
C LEU A 204 10.22 -5.70 5.18
N THR A 205 10.32 -5.57 6.48
CA THR A 205 10.17 -4.31 7.21
C THR A 205 11.48 -3.96 7.91
N ALA A 206 11.87 -2.70 7.89
CA ALA A 206 13.08 -2.22 8.54
C ALA A 206 12.94 -0.76 8.99
N ALA A 207 13.70 -0.37 10.01
CA ALA A 207 13.83 1.03 10.39
C ALA A 207 14.77 1.80 9.43
N GLU A 208 15.78 1.12 8.89
CA GLU A 208 16.73 1.65 7.94
C GLU A 208 17.03 0.62 6.85
N PHE A 209 17.38 1.09 5.64
CA PHE A 209 17.75 0.20 4.55
C PHE A 209 19.26 -0.10 4.62
N GLU A 210 19.60 -1.34 4.96
CA GLU A 210 20.99 -1.77 5.23
C GLU A 210 21.89 -1.78 3.97
N ASN A 211 21.31 -1.86 2.78
CA ASN A 211 22.06 -2.00 1.54
C ASN A 211 22.35 -0.66 0.83
N LEU A 212 22.26 0.47 1.53
CA LEU A 212 22.64 1.76 0.96
C LEU A 212 24.15 1.84 0.81
N SER A 213 24.62 2.19 -0.39
CA SER A 213 25.98 2.63 -0.59
C SER A 213 26.08 4.14 -0.50
N PHE A 214 27.13 4.61 0.11
CA PHE A 214 27.40 6.03 0.23
C PHE A 214 28.54 6.40 -0.70
N ASN A 215 28.31 7.45 -1.50
CA ASN A 215 29.39 8.10 -2.25
C ASN A 215 29.81 9.36 -1.52
N ALA A 216 31.08 9.39 -1.12
CA ALA A 216 31.64 10.53 -0.44
C ALA A 216 32.05 11.62 -1.44
N LYS A 217 31.58 12.85 -1.22
CA LYS A 217 31.96 14.03 -2.01
C LYS A 217 32.49 15.11 -1.10
N PRO A 218 33.54 15.85 -1.53
CA PRO A 218 34.04 16.94 -0.72
C PRO A 218 33.06 18.11 -0.66
N ASN A 219 32.83 18.65 0.52
CA ASN A 219 32.09 19.88 0.70
C ASN A 219 32.94 21.07 0.26
N LEU A 220 32.67 21.59 -0.93
CA LEU A 220 33.45 22.68 -1.51
C LEU A 220 33.36 23.98 -0.70
N LYS A 221 32.32 24.15 0.12
CA LYS A 221 32.14 25.35 0.95
C LYS A 221 33.12 25.38 2.13
N THR A 222 33.37 24.23 2.75
CA THR A 222 34.26 24.09 3.90
C THR A 222 35.71 23.82 3.48
N LEU A 223 35.93 22.91 2.56
CA LEU A 223 37.24 22.48 2.13
C LEU A 223 37.90 23.43 1.12
N GLY A 224 37.13 24.12 0.29
CA GLY A 224 37.66 25.04 -0.71
C GLY A 224 38.64 26.07 -0.17
N PRO A 225 38.27 26.84 0.90
CA PRO A 225 39.17 27.79 1.53
C PRO A 225 40.39 27.14 2.21
N ARG A 226 40.27 25.92 2.76
CA ARG A 226 41.31 25.19 3.50
C ARG A 226 42.36 24.56 2.58
N LEU A 227 41.92 23.89 1.54
CA LEU A 227 42.79 23.03 0.71
C LEU A 227 43.27 23.72 -0.57
N LYS A 228 42.60 24.74 -1.07
CA LYS A 228 42.96 25.53 -2.28
C LYS A 228 43.44 24.64 -3.44
N GLY A 229 44.79 24.56 -3.64
CA GLY A 229 45.41 23.80 -4.73
C GLY A 229 45.38 22.28 -4.57
N ASP A 230 45.18 21.77 -3.35
CA ASP A 230 45.18 20.33 -3.05
C ASP A 230 43.79 19.73 -3.10
N MET A 231 42.75 20.52 -3.38
CA MET A 231 41.34 20.10 -3.46
C MET A 231 41.11 18.96 -4.45
N GLY A 232 41.83 18.97 -5.58
CA GLY A 232 41.76 17.91 -6.60
C GLY A 232 42.21 16.54 -6.11
N ILE A 233 43.17 16.51 -5.19
CA ILE A 233 43.71 15.26 -4.60
C ILE A 233 42.68 14.64 -3.69
N VAL A 234 42.09 15.43 -2.78
CA VAL A 234 41.07 14.97 -1.86
C VAL A 234 39.80 14.55 -2.60
N LYS A 235 39.39 15.33 -3.61
CA LYS A 235 38.21 15.00 -4.43
C LYS A 235 38.40 13.63 -5.11
N LYS A 236 39.52 13.39 -5.77
CA LYS A 236 39.78 12.14 -6.44
C LYS A 236 39.81 10.95 -5.47
N TYR A 237 40.43 11.15 -4.31
CA TYR A 237 40.46 10.11 -3.28
C TYR A 237 39.04 9.72 -2.79
N LEU A 238 38.23 10.71 -2.47
CA LEU A 238 36.86 10.47 -2.01
C LEU A 238 35.95 9.82 -3.07
N GLU A 239 36.17 10.14 -4.36
CA GLU A 239 35.43 9.54 -5.48
C GLU A 239 35.86 8.08 -5.77
N GLU A 240 37.12 7.68 -5.43
CA GLU A 240 37.66 6.34 -5.65
C GLU A 240 37.52 5.44 -4.40
N ALA A 241 37.32 6.02 -3.22
CA ALA A 241 37.22 5.31 -1.94
C ALA A 241 35.81 4.79 -1.68
N ASP A 242 35.71 3.72 -0.90
CA ASP A 242 34.40 3.21 -0.43
C ASP A 242 33.75 4.19 0.57
N GLY A 243 32.68 4.83 0.15
CA GLY A 243 31.95 5.80 0.97
C GLY A 243 31.35 5.21 2.25
N ASN A 244 31.05 3.90 2.28
CA ASN A 244 30.56 3.23 3.49
C ASN A 244 31.66 3.16 4.56
N LEU A 245 32.90 2.84 4.16
CA LEU A 245 34.04 2.82 5.09
C LEU A 245 34.32 4.22 5.65
N ILE A 246 34.27 5.24 4.77
CA ILE A 246 34.47 6.63 5.18
C ILE A 246 33.40 7.07 6.19
N LYS A 247 32.13 6.72 5.91
CA LYS A 247 31.02 7.09 6.79
C LYS A 247 31.13 6.42 8.15
N ASN A 248 31.41 5.11 8.18
CA ASN A 248 31.57 4.37 9.43
C ASN A 248 32.73 4.92 10.29
N GLU A 249 33.86 5.26 9.66
CA GLU A 249 35.00 5.83 10.38
C GLU A 249 34.69 7.24 10.93
N LEU A 250 33.95 8.06 10.17
CA LEU A 250 33.48 9.36 10.64
C LEU A 250 32.47 9.25 11.79
N ASP A 251 31.53 8.32 11.69
CA ASP A 251 30.52 8.08 12.75
C ASP A 251 31.20 7.59 14.05
N ASP A 252 32.25 6.76 13.95
CA ASP A 252 32.97 6.21 15.09
C ASP A 252 33.97 7.20 15.73
N THR A 253 34.71 7.95 14.92
CA THR A 253 35.85 8.77 15.38
C THR A 253 35.63 10.25 15.27
N GLY A 254 34.62 10.69 14.51
CA GLY A 254 34.33 12.10 14.19
C GLY A 254 35.32 12.70 13.17
N LYS A 255 36.28 11.91 12.66
CA LYS A 255 37.33 12.36 11.75
C LYS A 255 37.71 11.28 10.76
N PHE A 256 38.06 11.70 9.56
CA PHE A 256 38.58 10.84 8.52
C PHE A 256 39.88 11.39 7.97
N THR A 257 40.89 10.53 7.78
CA THR A 257 42.22 10.96 7.28
C THR A 257 42.43 10.49 5.84
N VAL A 258 42.57 11.44 4.93
CA VAL A 258 42.97 11.17 3.53
C VAL A 258 44.46 11.23 3.41
N GLU A 259 45.10 10.11 3.02
CA GLU A 259 46.51 10.06 2.69
C GLU A 259 46.70 9.87 1.17
N ALA A 260 47.09 10.94 0.49
CA ALA A 260 47.32 10.91 -0.95
C ALA A 260 48.45 11.85 -1.36
N ASP A 261 49.23 11.46 -2.38
CA ASP A 261 50.37 12.22 -2.95
C ASP A 261 51.40 12.68 -1.88
N GLY A 262 51.61 11.83 -0.83
CA GLY A 262 52.55 12.13 0.25
C GLY A 262 52.10 13.23 1.21
N LYS A 263 50.85 13.62 1.18
CA LYS A 263 50.19 14.55 2.08
C LYS A 263 49.10 13.85 2.87
N SER A 264 48.87 14.33 4.09
CA SER A 264 47.79 13.86 4.97
C SER A 264 46.80 15.01 5.24
N PHE A 265 45.51 14.75 5.02
CA PHE A 265 44.44 15.71 5.22
C PHE A 265 43.43 15.13 6.22
N GLU A 266 43.23 15.81 7.33
CA GLU A 266 42.24 15.46 8.33
C GLU A 266 40.91 16.17 7.98
N LEU A 267 39.84 15.37 7.76
CA LEU A 267 38.50 15.82 7.40
C LEU A 267 37.54 15.52 8.54
N ASP A 268 36.61 16.40 8.79
CA ASP A 268 35.53 16.19 9.74
C ASP A 268 34.17 16.00 9.04
N ASP A 269 33.13 15.69 9.81
CA ASP A 269 31.77 15.42 9.28
C ASP A 269 31.21 16.57 8.42
N GLY A 270 31.59 17.81 8.70
CA GLY A 270 31.17 18.97 7.90
C GLY A 270 31.92 19.12 6.57
N ASP A 271 33.02 18.39 6.37
CA ASP A 271 33.89 18.47 5.19
C ASP A 271 33.51 17.49 4.08
N ILE A 272 32.72 16.46 4.39
CA ILE A 272 32.30 15.43 3.46
C ILE A 272 30.78 15.44 3.31
N LEU A 273 30.30 15.42 2.09
CA LEU A 273 28.91 15.22 1.73
C LEU A 273 28.73 13.78 1.25
N PHE A 274 27.76 13.09 1.80
CA PHE A 274 27.41 11.73 1.36
C PHE A 274 26.18 11.78 0.47
N ASP A 275 26.33 11.34 -0.77
CA ASP A 275 25.21 11.01 -1.63
C ASP A 275 24.89 9.54 -1.43
N THR A 276 23.64 9.24 -1.21
CA THR A 276 23.17 7.86 -1.06
C THR A 276 22.90 7.27 -2.43
N GLU A 277 23.57 6.16 -2.75
CA GLU A 277 23.28 5.38 -3.95
C GLU A 277 22.63 4.06 -3.57
N LEU A 278 21.58 3.73 -4.31
CA LEU A 278 21.00 2.41 -4.26
C LEU A 278 21.84 1.45 -5.08
N PRO A 279 21.99 0.18 -4.64
CA PRO A 279 22.55 -0.85 -5.50
C PRO A 279 21.79 -0.93 -6.82
N ASP A 280 22.48 -1.29 -7.91
CA ASP A 280 21.91 -1.36 -9.27
C ASP A 280 20.65 -2.24 -9.37
N ASP A 281 20.53 -3.22 -8.46
CA ASP A 281 19.42 -4.17 -8.41
C ASP A 281 18.21 -3.64 -7.60
N PHE A 282 18.28 -2.45 -7.03
CA PHE A 282 17.20 -1.86 -6.24
C PHE A 282 16.68 -0.57 -6.84
N VAL A 283 15.38 -0.39 -6.73
CA VAL A 283 14.70 0.87 -7.05
C VAL A 283 13.81 1.25 -5.89
N SER A 284 13.64 2.54 -5.65
CA SER A 284 12.83 3.02 -4.53
C SER A 284 11.77 4.03 -4.94
N SER A 285 10.76 4.15 -4.10
CA SER A 285 9.76 5.20 -4.16
C SER A 285 9.30 5.56 -2.76
N GLU A 286 9.03 6.84 -2.54
CA GLU A 286 8.55 7.36 -1.27
C GLU A 286 7.03 7.15 -1.13
N PHE A 287 6.58 6.98 0.11
CA PHE A 287 5.18 7.10 0.54
C PHE A 287 5.12 7.97 1.80
N GLU A 288 3.92 8.28 2.30
CA GLU A 288 3.75 9.27 3.38
C GLU A 288 4.59 8.96 4.63
N PHE A 289 4.77 7.68 4.97
CA PHE A 289 5.43 7.25 6.20
C PHE A 289 6.85 6.68 6.00
N GLY A 290 7.39 6.73 4.78
CA GLY A 290 8.73 6.19 4.51
C GLY A 290 9.02 5.88 3.05
N ASN A 291 9.78 4.80 2.84
CA ASN A 291 10.26 4.40 1.52
C ASN A 291 10.00 2.91 1.25
N VAL A 292 9.66 2.59 0.02
CA VAL A 292 9.59 1.22 -0.49
C VAL A 292 10.76 0.97 -1.43
N PHE A 293 11.53 -0.07 -1.14
CA PHE A 293 12.65 -0.54 -1.97
C PHE A 293 12.23 -1.84 -2.64
N VAL A 294 12.35 -1.91 -3.95
CA VAL A 294 11.99 -3.08 -4.75
C VAL A 294 13.26 -3.71 -5.29
N ASN A 295 13.47 -4.98 -5.00
CA ASN A 295 14.58 -5.76 -5.55
C ASN A 295 14.23 -6.22 -6.96
N THR A 296 14.92 -5.69 -7.96
CA THR A 296 14.71 -6.00 -9.38
C THR A 296 15.65 -7.09 -9.90
N ASN A 297 16.45 -7.71 -9.03
CA ASN A 297 17.34 -8.80 -9.41
C ASN A 297 16.52 -10.01 -9.86
N VAL A 298 16.79 -10.47 -11.08
CA VAL A 298 16.05 -11.56 -11.73
C VAL A 298 16.75 -12.89 -11.47
N THR A 299 16.33 -13.60 -10.44
CA THR A 299 16.81 -14.95 -10.13
C THR A 299 16.34 -15.97 -11.19
N THR A 300 16.95 -17.17 -11.19
CA THR A 300 16.56 -18.23 -12.13
C THR A 300 15.12 -18.70 -11.90
N GLU A 301 14.68 -18.70 -10.65
CA GLU A 301 13.31 -19.07 -10.26
C GLU A 301 12.29 -18.06 -10.78
N ILE A 302 12.57 -16.75 -10.60
CA ILE A 302 11.73 -15.66 -11.11
C ILE A 302 11.61 -15.71 -12.64
N LYS A 303 12.69 -16.07 -13.35
CA LYS A 303 12.65 -16.25 -14.81
C LYS A 303 11.72 -17.39 -15.24
N GLN A 304 11.74 -18.51 -14.52
CA GLN A 304 10.90 -19.65 -14.82
C GLN A 304 9.42 -19.33 -14.61
N GLU A 305 9.08 -18.64 -13.53
CA GLU A 305 7.71 -18.25 -13.23
C GLU A 305 7.17 -17.21 -14.20
N ALA A 306 8.00 -16.25 -14.62
CA ALA A 306 7.60 -15.25 -15.61
C ALA A 306 7.37 -15.83 -17.02
N MET A 307 7.81 -17.08 -17.29
CA MET A 307 7.65 -17.79 -18.56
C MET A 307 6.48 -18.81 -18.52
N ALA A 308 5.96 -19.15 -17.36
CA ALA A 308 4.81 -20.04 -17.18
C ALA A 308 3.48 -19.26 -17.28
#